data_49e638e57592e586375f9c1fc3813833
#
_entry.id   49e638e57592e586375f9c1fc3813833
#
_cell.length_a   1.000
_cell.length_b   1.000
_cell.length_c   1.000
_cell.angle_alpha   90.00
_cell.angle_beta   90.00
_cell.angle_gamma   90.00
#
_symmetry.space_group_name_H-M   'P 1'
#
loop_
_entity.id
_entity.type
_entity.pdbx_description
1 polymer ?
#
loop_
_entity_poly.entity_id
_entity_poly.type
_entity_poly.pdbx_seq_one_letter_code
_entity_poly.pdbx_strand_id
1 'polypeptide(L)'
;MNNIYFSLILLVVISSGFAQTNPELQKMADADQSERMSGNINWVELNKKDSIRLAKATQLFNDGELETAKDYYNAGIIFQHGKDTIASKMAVESFKKAIEMDSTLNRWWYAAAVDRDLMRREEPQIYGTQYVSNSSTNGKLKRYKIDTTKITDKERIYYRVETLEEQKQKERIMNLKSIFSFYVENSSIEKTIALIKNEKAKGKTSVYNVSESAINSFGYQLMGQNKLDESLKVLKLNTALYPKVANTWDSYGEILLKLGKEKEGIKAYKKSLALDPNNENAKNIIRKSED
;
A
#
# COMPACT_ATOMS: atom_id res chain seq x y z
N MET A 1 51.78 60.12 22.43
CA MET A 1 51.53 59.33 21.18
C MET A 1 50.85 58.04 21.61
N ASN A 2 49.52 58.00 21.49
CA ASN A 2 48.71 56.80 21.89
C ASN A 2 48.51 55.93 20.67
N ASN A 3 49.08 54.74 20.68
CA ASN A 3 48.85 53.72 19.66
C ASN A 3 47.54 52.95 19.99
N ILE A 4 46.51 53.14 19.17
CA ILE A 4 45.24 52.39 19.23
C ILE A 4 45.44 51.17 18.31
N TYR A 5 45.52 49.96 18.90
CA TYR A 5 45.47 48.70 18.15
C TYR A 5 44.01 48.33 17.88
N PHE A 6 43.65 48.37 16.62
CA PHE A 6 42.35 47.83 16.14
C PHE A 6 42.50 46.33 15.96
N SER A 7 41.92 45.53 16.86
CA SER A 7 41.77 44.07 16.69
C SER A 7 40.58 43.79 15.78
N LEU A 8 40.86 43.32 14.58
CA LEU A 8 39.81 42.84 13.63
C LEU A 8 39.36 41.45 14.08
N ILE A 9 38.18 41.36 14.69
CA ILE A 9 37.53 40.07 15.02
C ILE A 9 36.90 39.55 13.73
N LEU A 10 37.51 38.52 13.12
CA LEU A 10 36.95 37.79 11.99
C LEU A 10 35.80 36.88 12.49
N LEU A 11 34.56 37.29 12.30
CA LEU A 11 33.39 36.49 12.60
C LEU A 11 33.24 35.42 11.52
N VAL A 12 33.72 34.21 11.77
CA VAL A 12 33.46 33.06 10.90
C VAL A 12 32.02 32.62 11.16
N VAL A 13 31.11 33.04 10.29
CA VAL A 13 29.74 32.51 10.27
C VAL A 13 29.80 31.09 9.69
N ILE A 14 29.80 30.08 10.55
CA ILE A 14 29.61 28.69 10.16
C ILE A 14 28.11 28.57 9.83
N SER A 15 27.73 28.75 8.57
CA SER A 15 26.42 28.34 8.09
C SER A 15 26.38 26.81 8.12
N SER A 16 25.78 26.24 9.14
CA SER A 16 25.32 24.84 9.11
C SER A 16 24.20 24.73 8.06
N GLY A 17 24.59 24.62 6.80
CA GLY A 17 23.66 24.25 5.74
C GLY A 17 23.15 22.86 6.05
N PHE A 18 21.86 22.73 6.38
CA PHE A 18 21.24 21.43 6.38
C PHE A 18 21.33 20.88 4.94
N ALA A 19 21.92 19.71 4.78
CA ALA A 19 21.98 19.06 3.48
C ALA A 19 20.56 18.95 2.90
N GLN A 20 20.39 19.49 1.70
CA GLN A 20 19.09 19.43 1.03
C GLN A 20 18.98 18.10 0.29
N THR A 21 17.80 17.47 0.37
CA THR A 21 17.51 16.24 -0.39
C THR A 21 17.82 16.45 -1.88
N ASN A 22 18.48 15.47 -2.48
CA ASN A 22 18.79 15.46 -3.91
C ASN A 22 17.49 15.46 -4.75
N PRO A 23 17.17 16.53 -5.49
CA PRO A 23 15.88 16.66 -6.16
C PRO A 23 15.72 15.70 -7.36
N GLU A 24 16.81 15.32 -8.01
CA GLU A 24 16.79 14.35 -9.11
C GLU A 24 16.43 12.95 -8.59
N LEU A 25 17.06 12.55 -7.48
CA LEU A 25 16.79 11.26 -6.84
C LEU A 25 15.37 11.18 -6.28
N GLN A 26 14.87 12.27 -5.68
CA GLN A 26 13.47 12.36 -5.25
C GLN A 26 12.51 12.18 -6.42
N LYS A 27 12.73 12.90 -7.53
CA LYS A 27 11.89 12.79 -8.73
C LYS A 27 11.90 11.38 -9.31
N MET A 28 13.05 10.70 -9.34
CA MET A 28 13.15 9.33 -9.82
C MET A 28 12.38 8.35 -8.92
N ALA A 29 12.47 8.48 -7.60
CA ALA A 29 11.75 7.62 -6.66
C ALA A 29 10.23 7.85 -6.74
N ASP A 30 9.78 9.10 -6.85
CA ASP A 30 8.36 9.43 -7.00
C ASP A 30 7.80 8.87 -8.32
N ALA A 31 8.52 9.00 -9.42
CA ALA A 31 8.14 8.45 -10.71
C ALA A 31 8.08 6.91 -10.67
N ASP A 32 9.04 6.26 -10.02
CA ASP A 32 9.07 4.81 -9.83
C ASP A 32 7.81 4.30 -9.13
N GLN A 33 7.42 4.95 -8.03
CA GLN A 33 6.25 4.55 -7.26
C GLN A 33 4.94 4.86 -7.98
N SER A 34 4.81 6.05 -8.59
CA SER A 34 3.59 6.46 -9.29
C SER A 34 3.30 5.57 -10.51
N GLU A 35 4.32 5.19 -11.27
CA GLU A 35 4.17 4.31 -12.43
C GLU A 35 3.73 2.90 -12.03
N ARG A 36 4.14 2.39 -10.87
CA ARG A 36 3.72 1.09 -10.32
C ARG A 36 2.32 1.11 -9.73
N MET A 37 1.84 2.27 -9.30
CA MET A 37 0.49 2.46 -8.77
C MET A 37 -0.53 2.74 -9.89
N SER A 38 -0.09 2.93 -11.14
CA SER A 38 -0.99 3.10 -12.28
C SER A 38 -1.75 1.79 -12.56
N GLY A 39 -3.06 1.87 -12.83
CA GLY A 39 -3.91 0.69 -13.06
C GLY A 39 -3.54 -0.14 -14.29
N ASN A 40 -2.71 0.42 -15.22
CA ASN A 40 -2.26 -0.21 -16.45
C ASN A 40 -0.75 -0.09 -16.57
N ILE A 41 0.00 -1.11 -16.13
CA ILE A 41 1.46 -1.09 -16.16
C ILE A 41 1.99 -1.68 -17.48
N ASN A 42 2.68 -0.87 -18.28
CA ASN A 42 3.50 -1.36 -19.38
C ASN A 42 4.86 -1.83 -18.84
N TRP A 43 4.96 -3.12 -18.55
CA TRP A 43 6.17 -3.70 -17.96
C TRP A 43 7.43 -3.56 -18.81
N VAL A 44 7.32 -3.54 -20.15
CA VAL A 44 8.47 -3.35 -21.04
C VAL A 44 9.05 -1.96 -20.90
N GLU A 45 8.20 -0.95 -20.91
CA GLU A 45 8.62 0.45 -20.76
C GLU A 45 9.11 0.73 -19.35
N LEU A 46 8.41 0.22 -18.34
CA LEU A 46 8.80 0.36 -16.93
C LEU A 46 10.20 -0.24 -16.68
N ASN A 47 10.48 -1.44 -17.21
CA ASN A 47 11.80 -2.06 -17.07
C ASN A 47 12.94 -1.23 -17.69
N LYS A 48 12.69 -0.53 -18.81
CA LYS A 48 13.69 0.38 -19.41
C LYS A 48 13.95 1.56 -18.48
N LYS A 49 12.90 2.18 -17.97
CA LYS A 49 13.01 3.30 -17.01
C LYS A 49 13.71 2.88 -15.74
N ASP A 50 13.40 1.69 -15.20
CA ASP A 50 14.06 1.14 -14.03
C ASP A 50 15.59 0.98 -14.26
N SER A 51 16.00 0.51 -15.43
CA SER A 51 17.43 0.38 -15.74
C SER A 51 18.14 1.74 -15.76
N ILE A 52 17.50 2.78 -16.27
CA ILE A 52 18.05 4.15 -16.30
C ILE A 52 18.13 4.72 -14.87
N ARG A 53 17.05 4.59 -14.07
CA ARG A 53 17.02 5.04 -12.68
C ARG A 53 18.08 4.32 -11.85
N LEU A 54 18.21 2.99 -12.03
CA LEU A 54 19.18 2.18 -11.33
C LEU A 54 20.61 2.64 -11.62
N ALA A 55 20.96 2.86 -12.89
CA ALA A 55 22.29 3.34 -13.29
C ALA A 55 22.62 4.69 -12.64
N LYS A 56 21.67 5.64 -12.67
CA LYS A 56 21.86 6.97 -12.08
C LYS A 56 21.96 6.93 -10.56
N ALA A 57 21.07 6.17 -9.89
CA ALA A 57 21.13 6.02 -8.44
C ALA A 57 22.43 5.32 -8.00
N THR A 58 22.93 4.35 -8.77
CA THR A 58 24.20 3.68 -8.52
C THR A 58 25.37 4.65 -8.64
N GLN A 59 25.37 5.52 -9.64
CA GLN A 59 26.37 6.56 -9.80
C GLN A 59 26.38 7.47 -8.56
N LEU A 60 25.25 8.07 -8.20
CA LEU A 60 25.13 8.97 -7.04
C LEU A 60 25.58 8.29 -5.73
N PHE A 61 25.23 7.02 -5.55
CA PHE A 61 25.66 6.25 -4.38
C PHE A 61 27.19 6.06 -4.33
N ASN A 62 27.80 5.67 -5.46
CA ASN A 62 29.24 5.41 -5.54
C ASN A 62 30.08 6.70 -5.45
N ASP A 63 29.54 7.81 -5.97
CA ASP A 63 30.20 9.12 -5.93
C ASP A 63 30.07 9.81 -4.53
N GLY A 64 29.30 9.19 -3.61
CA GLY A 64 29.09 9.71 -2.25
C GLY A 64 28.14 10.91 -2.19
N GLU A 65 27.29 11.08 -3.20
CA GLU A 65 26.36 12.21 -3.32
C GLU A 65 25.04 12.01 -2.55
N LEU A 66 24.89 10.93 -1.78
CA LEU A 66 23.77 10.71 -0.88
C LEU A 66 24.11 11.28 0.51
N GLU A 67 23.50 12.40 0.86
CA GLU A 67 23.84 13.14 2.08
C GLU A 67 22.75 13.05 3.15
N THR A 68 21.48 12.93 2.75
CA THR A 68 20.34 12.96 3.68
C THR A 68 19.71 11.59 3.88
N ALA A 69 19.01 11.41 5.00
CA ALA A 69 18.19 10.19 5.23
C ALA A 69 17.22 9.93 4.07
N LYS A 70 16.68 11.01 3.50
CA LYS A 70 15.74 10.92 2.37
C LYS A 70 16.42 10.48 1.07
N ASP A 71 17.69 10.88 0.85
CA ASP A 71 18.45 10.42 -0.33
C ASP A 71 18.68 8.91 -0.26
N TYR A 72 19.15 8.41 0.87
CA TYR A 72 19.33 6.98 1.07
C TYR A 72 18.01 6.22 0.93
N TYR A 73 16.90 6.77 1.45
CA TYR A 73 15.59 6.15 1.33
C TYR A 73 15.11 6.07 -0.12
N ASN A 74 15.26 7.16 -0.88
CA ASN A 74 14.91 7.23 -2.30
C ASN A 74 15.77 6.29 -3.15
N ALA A 75 17.08 6.23 -2.87
CA ALA A 75 17.99 5.27 -3.51
C ALA A 75 17.56 3.84 -3.24
N GLY A 76 17.21 3.50 -1.99
CA GLY A 76 16.69 2.20 -1.61
C GLY A 76 15.44 1.80 -2.41
N ILE A 77 14.50 2.73 -2.62
CA ILE A 77 13.29 2.50 -3.47
C ILE A 77 13.70 2.12 -4.89
N ILE A 78 14.70 2.78 -5.47
CA ILE A 78 15.16 2.47 -6.82
C ILE A 78 15.90 1.13 -6.86
N PHE A 79 16.84 0.90 -5.94
CA PHE A 79 17.67 -0.30 -5.90
C PHE A 79 16.87 -1.58 -5.71
N GLN A 80 15.78 -1.57 -4.94
CA GLN A 80 14.96 -2.77 -4.72
C GLN A 80 14.33 -3.32 -6.01
N HIS A 81 14.22 -2.52 -7.07
CA HIS A 81 13.70 -2.92 -8.38
C HIS A 81 14.80 -3.40 -9.34
N GLY A 82 16.07 -3.28 -8.96
CA GLY A 82 17.17 -3.94 -9.67
C GLY A 82 16.99 -5.46 -9.68
N LYS A 83 17.59 -6.16 -10.66
CA LYS A 83 17.31 -7.58 -10.90
C LYS A 83 18.36 -8.55 -10.32
N ASP A 84 19.45 -8.03 -9.80
CA ASP A 84 20.58 -8.81 -9.29
C ASP A 84 20.79 -8.66 -7.78
N THR A 85 21.73 -9.41 -7.23
CA THR A 85 22.08 -9.39 -5.83
C THR A 85 22.88 -8.15 -5.42
N ILE A 86 23.52 -7.46 -6.37
CA ILE A 86 24.24 -6.19 -6.11
C ILE A 86 23.23 -5.11 -5.78
N ALA A 87 22.23 -4.92 -6.66
CA ALA A 87 21.18 -3.94 -6.43
C ALA A 87 20.37 -4.24 -5.16
N SER A 88 20.04 -5.52 -4.85
CA SER A 88 19.30 -5.83 -3.62
C SER A 88 20.13 -5.55 -2.37
N LYS A 89 21.43 -5.80 -2.39
CA LYS A 89 22.33 -5.44 -1.30
C LYS A 89 22.39 -3.93 -1.10
N MET A 90 22.53 -3.16 -2.18
CA MET A 90 22.49 -1.69 -2.14
C MET A 90 21.16 -1.16 -1.57
N ALA A 91 20.04 -1.81 -1.88
CA ALA A 91 18.75 -1.45 -1.28
C ALA A 91 18.76 -1.65 0.25
N VAL A 92 19.26 -2.79 0.73
CA VAL A 92 19.38 -3.07 2.17
C VAL A 92 20.25 -2.02 2.86
N GLU A 93 21.45 -1.74 2.31
CA GLU A 93 22.38 -0.77 2.86
C GLU A 93 21.78 0.64 2.90
N SER A 94 21.11 1.04 1.82
CA SER A 94 20.48 2.36 1.71
C SER A 94 19.32 2.52 2.70
N PHE A 95 18.38 1.58 2.78
CA PHE A 95 17.30 1.67 3.76
C PHE A 95 17.79 1.59 5.20
N LYS A 96 18.83 0.78 5.48
CA LYS A 96 19.44 0.74 6.79
C LYS A 96 20.00 2.10 7.19
N LYS A 97 20.79 2.72 6.32
CA LYS A 97 21.36 4.05 6.55
C LYS A 97 20.28 5.12 6.73
N ALA A 98 19.24 5.07 5.90
CA ALA A 98 18.12 6.01 5.97
C ALA A 98 17.43 5.98 7.35
N ILE A 99 17.07 4.79 7.86
CA ILE A 99 16.38 4.66 9.15
C ILE A 99 17.31 4.89 10.37
N GLU A 100 18.62 4.71 10.23
CA GLU A 100 19.60 5.11 11.23
C GLU A 100 19.72 6.64 11.35
N MET A 101 19.62 7.37 10.23
CA MET A 101 19.65 8.82 10.20
C MET A 101 18.32 9.47 10.58
N ASP A 102 17.17 8.84 10.20
CA ASP A 102 15.83 9.29 10.52
C ASP A 102 14.92 8.11 10.87
N SER A 103 14.73 7.90 12.16
CA SER A 103 13.90 6.81 12.70
C SER A 103 12.39 6.96 12.44
N THR A 104 11.92 8.09 11.90
CA THR A 104 10.50 8.31 11.55
C THR A 104 10.12 7.69 10.22
N LEU A 105 11.11 7.39 9.35
CA LEU A 105 10.91 6.77 8.05
C LEU A 105 10.24 5.39 8.17
N ASN A 106 9.58 4.96 7.10
CA ASN A 106 8.88 3.68 7.09
C ASN A 106 9.87 2.50 7.05
N ARG A 107 10.06 1.86 8.21
CA ARG A 107 10.98 0.72 8.39
C ARG A 107 10.59 -0.52 7.62
N TRP A 108 9.35 -0.63 7.14
CA TRP A 108 8.89 -1.76 6.34
C TRP A 108 9.77 -1.99 5.10
N TRP A 109 10.22 -0.91 4.47
CA TRP A 109 11.06 -1.01 3.28
C TRP A 109 12.42 -1.68 3.54
N TYR A 110 13.00 -1.46 4.71
CA TYR A 110 14.21 -2.17 5.12
C TYR A 110 13.95 -3.68 5.24
N ALA A 111 12.91 -4.08 5.95
CA ALA A 111 12.54 -5.49 6.10
C ALA A 111 12.25 -6.15 4.74
N ALA A 112 11.54 -5.44 3.86
CA ALA A 112 11.24 -5.92 2.51
C ALA A 112 12.50 -6.05 1.63
N ALA A 113 13.46 -5.14 1.77
CA ALA A 113 14.73 -5.21 1.06
C ALA A 113 15.58 -6.39 1.53
N VAL A 114 15.67 -6.63 2.86
CA VAL A 114 16.38 -7.78 3.44
C VAL A 114 15.79 -9.09 2.92
N ASP A 115 14.48 -9.26 3.00
CA ASP A 115 13.82 -10.48 2.55
C ASP A 115 13.99 -10.71 1.03
N ARG A 116 13.95 -9.64 0.24
CA ARG A 116 14.15 -9.70 -1.21
C ARG A 116 15.59 -10.07 -1.56
N ASP A 117 16.56 -9.54 -0.84
CA ASP A 117 17.97 -9.90 -1.02
C ASP A 117 18.22 -11.36 -0.68
N LEU A 118 17.67 -11.85 0.44
CA LEU A 118 17.70 -13.25 0.80
C LEU A 118 17.04 -14.13 -0.27
N MET A 119 15.85 -13.76 -0.74
CA MET A 119 15.15 -14.50 -1.79
C MET A 119 15.95 -14.57 -3.09
N ARG A 120 16.66 -13.50 -3.49
CA ARG A 120 17.52 -13.50 -4.69
C ARG A 120 18.74 -14.39 -4.56
N ARG A 121 19.21 -14.62 -3.34
CA ARG A 121 20.27 -15.58 -3.01
C ARG A 121 19.74 -17.00 -2.78
N GLU A 122 18.45 -17.21 -3.05
CA GLU A 122 17.75 -18.46 -2.77
C GLU A 122 17.78 -18.88 -1.29
N GLU A 123 17.97 -17.93 -0.39
CA GLU A 123 17.94 -18.14 1.05
C GLU A 123 16.53 -17.92 1.63
N PRO A 124 16.18 -18.52 2.77
CA PRO A 124 14.92 -18.23 3.45
C PRO A 124 14.86 -16.77 3.88
N GLN A 125 13.75 -16.09 3.59
CA GLN A 125 13.47 -14.78 4.16
C GLN A 125 13.31 -14.86 5.68
N ILE A 126 13.37 -13.71 6.38
CA ILE A 126 13.30 -13.69 7.85
C ILE A 126 12.10 -12.87 8.38
N TYR A 127 11.69 -11.81 7.69
CA TYR A 127 10.55 -10.99 8.09
C TYR A 127 9.22 -11.53 7.58
N GLY A 128 9.16 -12.09 6.36
CA GLY A 128 7.95 -12.64 5.75
C GLY A 128 7.24 -11.70 4.79
N THR A 129 7.97 -10.77 4.18
CA THR A 129 7.42 -9.73 3.29
C THR A 129 7.27 -10.19 1.84
N GLN A 130 7.95 -11.29 1.42
CA GLN A 130 7.97 -11.74 0.03
C GLN A 130 7.02 -12.93 -0.18
N TYR A 131 6.24 -12.85 -1.25
CA TYR A 131 5.29 -13.88 -1.68
C TYR A 131 5.58 -14.29 -3.12
N VAL A 132 5.31 -15.54 -3.45
CA VAL A 132 5.52 -16.11 -4.78
C VAL A 132 4.27 -16.83 -5.28
N SER A 133 4.06 -16.77 -6.60
CA SER A 133 3.03 -17.55 -7.28
C SER A 133 3.66 -18.13 -8.56
N ASN A 134 3.76 -19.45 -8.63
CA ASN A 134 4.36 -20.16 -9.75
C ASN A 134 3.74 -21.56 -9.88
N SER A 135 4.27 -22.39 -10.79
CA SER A 135 3.79 -23.74 -11.01
C SER A 135 3.87 -24.63 -9.75
N SER A 136 4.91 -24.47 -8.91
CA SER A 136 5.06 -25.25 -7.67
C SER A 136 4.01 -24.89 -6.61
N THR A 137 3.42 -23.71 -6.70
CA THR A 137 2.33 -23.26 -5.81
C THR A 137 0.93 -23.48 -6.43
N ASN A 138 0.85 -24.12 -7.61
CA ASN A 138 -0.38 -24.26 -8.40
C ASN A 138 -1.07 -22.90 -8.66
N GLY A 139 -0.29 -21.87 -8.92
CA GLY A 139 -0.78 -20.50 -9.15
C GLY A 139 -1.29 -19.77 -7.89
N LYS A 140 -1.25 -20.41 -6.72
CA LYS A 140 -1.60 -19.74 -5.47
C LYS A 140 -0.47 -18.84 -4.99
N LEU A 141 -0.83 -17.71 -4.44
CA LEU A 141 0.13 -16.82 -3.80
C LEU A 141 0.53 -17.40 -2.44
N LYS A 142 1.80 -17.74 -2.28
CA LYS A 142 2.34 -18.29 -1.04
C LYS A 142 3.49 -17.43 -0.53
N ARG A 143 3.58 -17.32 0.77
CA ARG A 143 4.77 -16.71 1.39
C ARG A 143 6.00 -17.52 0.99
N TYR A 144 7.05 -16.83 0.53
CA TYR A 144 8.32 -17.48 0.24
C TYR A 144 8.86 -18.18 1.49
N LYS A 145 9.73 -19.19 1.32
CA LYS A 145 10.32 -19.92 2.45
C LYS A 145 10.90 -18.96 3.48
N ILE A 146 10.60 -19.19 4.76
CA ILE A 146 10.95 -18.28 5.86
C ILE A 146 11.65 -19.04 6.98
N ASP A 147 12.74 -18.45 7.52
CA ASP A 147 13.34 -18.88 8.79
C ASP A 147 12.74 -18.07 9.94
N THR A 148 11.80 -18.68 10.64
CA THR A 148 11.07 -18.03 11.74
C THR A 148 11.89 -17.91 13.02
N THR A 149 13.09 -18.51 13.09
CA THR A 149 13.98 -18.48 14.26
C THR A 149 14.82 -17.22 14.35
N LYS A 150 14.96 -16.48 13.23
CA LYS A 150 15.84 -15.31 13.13
C LYS A 150 15.23 -14.02 13.66
N ILE A 151 13.92 -13.87 13.55
CA ILE A 151 13.20 -12.63 13.88
C ILE A 151 11.95 -12.97 14.68
N THR A 152 11.75 -12.29 15.80
CA THR A 152 10.56 -12.38 16.64
C THR A 152 9.41 -11.55 16.09
N ASP A 153 8.16 -11.83 16.50
CA ASP A 153 7.01 -10.98 16.12
C ASP A 153 7.13 -9.55 16.68
N LYS A 154 7.79 -9.37 17.82
CA LYS A 154 8.09 -8.03 18.35
C LYS A 154 8.98 -7.22 17.38
N GLU A 155 9.99 -7.85 16.80
CA GLU A 155 10.87 -7.24 15.81
C GLU A 155 10.11 -7.01 14.49
N ARG A 156 9.25 -7.94 14.05
CA ARG A 156 8.38 -7.71 12.87
C ARG A 156 7.54 -6.46 13.06
N ILE A 157 6.85 -6.32 14.18
CA ILE A 157 6.04 -5.14 14.50
C ILE A 157 6.90 -3.86 14.52
N TYR A 158 8.11 -3.91 15.08
CA TYR A 158 9.04 -2.78 15.07
C TYR A 158 9.36 -2.32 13.65
N TYR A 159 9.53 -3.27 12.71
CA TYR A 159 9.71 -2.99 11.28
C TYR A 159 8.40 -2.80 10.52
N ARG A 160 7.26 -2.67 11.19
CA ARG A 160 5.93 -2.51 10.59
C ARG A 160 5.55 -3.67 9.65
N VAL A 161 6.04 -4.85 9.95
CA VAL A 161 5.67 -6.10 9.28
C VAL A 161 4.68 -6.85 10.15
N GLU A 162 3.73 -7.51 9.52
CA GLU A 162 2.72 -8.34 10.19
C GLU A 162 3.38 -9.48 10.98
N THR A 163 2.76 -9.90 12.09
CA THR A 163 3.13 -11.11 12.83
C THR A 163 3.00 -12.37 11.95
N LEU A 164 3.64 -13.45 12.34
CA LEU A 164 3.55 -14.72 11.58
C LEU A 164 2.11 -15.20 11.41
N GLU A 165 1.27 -15.02 12.42
CA GLU A 165 -0.14 -15.41 12.35
C GLU A 165 -0.93 -14.49 11.38
N GLU A 166 -0.70 -13.19 11.44
CA GLU A 166 -1.31 -12.23 10.50
C GLU A 166 -0.87 -12.50 9.06
N GLN A 167 0.40 -12.87 8.83
CA GLN A 167 0.89 -13.26 7.52
C GLN A 167 0.21 -14.54 6.99
N LYS A 168 -0.06 -15.53 7.84
CA LYS A 168 -0.85 -16.72 7.45
C LYS A 168 -2.27 -16.34 7.04
N GLN A 169 -2.90 -15.43 7.79
CA GLN A 169 -4.24 -14.94 7.44
C GLN A 169 -4.22 -14.13 6.13
N LYS A 170 -3.20 -13.31 5.94
CA LYS A 170 -3.00 -12.56 4.69
C LYS A 170 -2.85 -13.49 3.48
N GLU A 171 -1.99 -14.53 3.60
CA GLU A 171 -1.83 -15.57 2.56
C GLU A 171 -3.16 -16.27 2.25
N ARG A 172 -3.92 -16.63 3.28
CA ARG A 172 -5.25 -17.22 3.11
C ARG A 172 -6.19 -16.29 2.35
N ILE A 173 -6.28 -15.01 2.78
CA ILE A 173 -7.17 -14.00 2.18
C ILE A 173 -6.82 -13.77 0.70
N MET A 174 -5.53 -13.67 0.37
CA MET A 174 -5.05 -13.48 -1.00
C MET A 174 -5.44 -14.62 -1.94
N ASN A 175 -5.70 -15.82 -1.39
CA ASN A 175 -6.08 -17.02 -2.16
C ASN A 175 -7.59 -17.32 -2.13
N LEU A 176 -8.40 -16.48 -1.51
CA LEU A 176 -9.84 -16.62 -1.55
C LEU A 176 -10.38 -16.30 -2.94
N LYS A 177 -11.39 -17.05 -3.35
CA LYS A 177 -12.09 -16.81 -4.62
C LYS A 177 -12.78 -15.45 -4.63
N SER A 178 -12.82 -14.81 -5.79
CA SER A 178 -13.52 -13.54 -5.99
C SER A 178 -15.03 -13.75 -6.06
N ILE A 179 -15.80 -12.87 -5.41
CA ILE A 179 -17.27 -12.79 -5.58
C ILE A 179 -17.61 -12.48 -7.03
N PHE A 180 -16.86 -11.59 -7.65
CA PHE A 180 -17.10 -11.19 -9.04
C PHE A 180 -16.91 -12.36 -10.01
N SER A 181 -15.90 -13.22 -9.81
CA SER A 181 -15.72 -14.42 -10.64
C SER A 181 -16.93 -15.35 -10.54
N PHE A 182 -17.47 -15.58 -9.33
CA PHE A 182 -18.68 -16.36 -9.16
C PHE A 182 -19.88 -15.73 -9.88
N TYR A 183 -20.04 -14.41 -9.79
CA TYR A 183 -21.10 -13.68 -10.46
C TYR A 183 -21.01 -13.82 -12.00
N VAL A 184 -19.80 -13.69 -12.57
CA VAL A 184 -19.56 -13.85 -14.01
C VAL A 184 -19.95 -15.27 -14.48
N GLU A 185 -19.55 -16.29 -13.72
CA GLU A 185 -19.85 -17.69 -14.03
C GLU A 185 -21.35 -18.02 -13.96
N ASN A 186 -22.10 -17.39 -13.05
CA ASN A 186 -23.49 -17.75 -12.77
C ASN A 186 -24.51 -16.74 -13.32
N SER A 187 -24.09 -15.55 -13.71
CA SER A 187 -24.92 -14.45 -14.25
C SER A 187 -26.18 -14.16 -13.42
N SER A 188 -26.13 -14.34 -12.08
CA SER A 188 -27.27 -14.15 -11.18
C SER A 188 -26.86 -13.45 -9.90
N ILE A 189 -27.43 -12.30 -9.67
CA ILE A 189 -27.20 -11.53 -8.45
C ILE A 189 -27.81 -12.20 -7.22
N GLU A 190 -28.94 -12.88 -7.37
CA GLU A 190 -29.62 -13.60 -6.28
C GLU A 190 -28.74 -14.75 -5.77
N LYS A 191 -28.18 -15.56 -6.68
CA LYS A 191 -27.25 -16.63 -6.34
C LYS A 191 -25.98 -16.05 -5.66
N THR A 192 -25.48 -14.93 -6.15
CA THR A 192 -24.29 -14.29 -5.59
C THR A 192 -24.54 -13.73 -4.18
N ILE A 193 -25.69 -13.13 -3.95
CA ILE A 193 -26.11 -12.67 -2.61
C ILE A 193 -26.24 -13.86 -1.65
N ALA A 194 -26.82 -14.97 -2.10
CA ALA A 194 -26.92 -16.19 -1.30
C ALA A 194 -25.54 -16.76 -0.95
N LEU A 195 -24.62 -16.79 -1.93
CA LEU A 195 -23.22 -17.16 -1.71
C LEU A 195 -22.58 -16.28 -0.64
N ILE A 196 -22.65 -14.95 -0.78
CA ILE A 196 -22.05 -14.01 0.17
C ILE A 196 -22.53 -14.28 1.59
N LYS A 197 -23.84 -14.43 1.80
CA LYS A 197 -24.42 -14.72 3.11
C LYS A 197 -23.91 -16.04 3.69
N ASN A 198 -23.90 -17.09 2.88
CA ASN A 198 -23.44 -18.42 3.29
C ASN A 198 -21.95 -18.42 3.63
N GLU A 199 -21.11 -17.83 2.78
CA GLU A 199 -19.66 -17.73 3.01
C GLU A 199 -19.34 -16.84 4.22
N LYS A 200 -20.10 -15.75 4.45
CA LYS A 200 -19.97 -14.93 5.66
C LYS A 200 -20.26 -15.73 6.93
N ALA A 201 -21.28 -16.57 6.92
CA ALA A 201 -21.62 -17.45 8.06
C ALA A 201 -20.52 -18.48 8.37
N LYS A 202 -19.77 -18.94 7.36
CA LYS A 202 -18.61 -19.84 7.53
C LYS A 202 -17.40 -19.18 8.23
N GLY A 203 -17.33 -17.87 8.28
CA GLY A 203 -16.23 -17.14 8.93
C GLY A 203 -14.86 -17.52 8.37
N LYS A 204 -13.97 -18.03 9.23
CA LYS A 204 -12.58 -18.39 8.83
C LYS A 204 -12.50 -19.57 7.86
N THR A 205 -13.56 -20.36 7.67
CA THR A 205 -13.58 -21.48 6.72
C THR A 205 -14.15 -21.11 5.35
N SER A 206 -14.52 -19.84 5.15
CA SER A 206 -14.94 -19.34 3.84
C SER A 206 -13.86 -19.57 2.79
N VAL A 207 -14.27 -19.92 1.58
CA VAL A 207 -13.40 -20.06 0.40
C VAL A 207 -13.52 -18.87 -0.56
N TYR A 208 -14.45 -17.94 -0.28
CA TYR A 208 -14.60 -16.67 -1.00
C TYR A 208 -14.22 -15.50 -0.13
N ASN A 209 -13.66 -14.46 -0.74
CA ASN A 209 -13.41 -13.19 -0.04
C ASN A 209 -14.73 -12.43 0.08
N VAL A 210 -15.35 -12.56 1.23
CA VAL A 210 -16.59 -11.85 1.62
C VAL A 210 -16.32 -10.78 2.67
N SER A 211 -15.12 -10.21 2.69
CA SER A 211 -14.80 -9.04 3.51
C SER A 211 -15.65 -7.83 3.09
N GLU A 212 -15.78 -6.87 3.99
CA GLU A 212 -16.47 -5.62 3.69
C GLU A 212 -15.96 -4.99 2.38
N SER A 213 -14.64 -4.84 2.25
CA SER A 213 -14.01 -4.24 1.09
C SER A 213 -14.21 -5.04 -0.20
N ALA A 214 -14.24 -6.38 -0.13
CA ALA A 214 -14.50 -7.23 -1.29
C ALA A 214 -15.95 -7.11 -1.79
N ILE A 215 -16.92 -7.06 -0.88
CA ILE A 215 -18.34 -6.85 -1.23
C ILE A 215 -18.52 -5.43 -1.77
N ASN A 216 -17.85 -4.44 -1.16
CA ASN A 216 -17.86 -3.05 -1.63
C ASN A 216 -17.32 -2.93 -3.06
N SER A 217 -16.16 -3.52 -3.32
CA SER A 217 -15.54 -3.54 -4.65
C SER A 217 -16.44 -4.21 -5.68
N PHE A 218 -17.12 -5.31 -5.32
CA PHE A 218 -18.08 -5.95 -6.20
C PHE A 218 -19.27 -5.04 -6.52
N GLY A 219 -19.80 -4.30 -5.54
CA GLY A 219 -20.84 -3.29 -5.75
C GLY A 219 -20.41 -2.22 -6.74
N TYR A 220 -19.18 -1.70 -6.62
CA TYR A 220 -18.63 -0.72 -7.56
C TYR A 220 -18.37 -1.30 -8.96
N GLN A 221 -17.95 -2.55 -9.09
CA GLN A 221 -17.80 -3.21 -10.39
C GLN A 221 -19.15 -3.29 -11.13
N LEU A 222 -20.24 -3.62 -10.42
CA LEU A 222 -21.58 -3.61 -10.97
C LEU A 222 -22.02 -2.21 -11.37
N MET A 223 -21.74 -1.21 -10.53
CA MET A 223 -22.02 0.20 -10.81
C MET A 223 -21.28 0.68 -12.08
N GLY A 224 -20.01 0.34 -12.22
CA GLY A 224 -19.20 0.66 -13.40
C GLY A 224 -19.71 -0.02 -14.69
N GLN A 225 -20.39 -1.17 -14.56
CA GLN A 225 -21.08 -1.85 -15.67
C GLN A 225 -22.51 -1.35 -15.92
N ASN A 226 -22.90 -0.25 -15.27
CA ASN A 226 -24.27 0.31 -15.30
C ASN A 226 -25.38 -0.63 -14.81
N LYS A 227 -25.03 -1.64 -13.99
CA LYS A 227 -25.97 -2.58 -13.33
C LYS A 227 -26.38 -2.01 -11.97
N LEU A 228 -27.07 -0.86 -12.00
CA LEU A 228 -27.29 -0.04 -10.80
C LEU A 228 -28.19 -0.73 -9.77
N ASP A 229 -29.24 -1.44 -10.19
CA ASP A 229 -30.14 -2.17 -9.28
C ASP A 229 -29.43 -3.35 -8.58
N GLU A 230 -28.55 -4.05 -9.29
CA GLU A 230 -27.75 -5.12 -8.71
C GLU A 230 -26.71 -4.56 -7.73
N SER A 231 -26.07 -3.46 -8.09
CA SER A 231 -25.14 -2.73 -7.21
C SER A 231 -25.85 -2.29 -5.92
N LEU A 232 -27.07 -1.73 -6.05
CA LEU A 232 -27.88 -1.34 -4.89
C LEU A 232 -28.12 -2.52 -3.94
N LYS A 233 -28.51 -3.69 -4.48
CA LYS A 233 -28.72 -4.91 -3.69
C LYS A 233 -27.47 -5.32 -2.92
N VAL A 234 -26.30 -5.27 -3.58
CA VAL A 234 -25.00 -5.68 -3.01
C VAL A 234 -24.53 -4.70 -1.94
N LEU A 235 -24.57 -3.40 -2.23
CA LEU A 235 -24.12 -2.37 -1.27
C LEU A 235 -25.06 -2.29 -0.07
N LYS A 236 -26.38 -2.50 -0.25
CA LYS A 236 -27.33 -2.67 0.84
C LYS A 236 -27.00 -3.90 1.70
N LEU A 237 -26.65 -5.03 1.06
CA LEU A 237 -26.23 -6.23 1.80
C LEU A 237 -24.95 -5.94 2.61
N ASN A 238 -24.00 -5.17 2.07
CA ASN A 238 -22.77 -4.82 2.76
C ASN A 238 -23.06 -4.04 4.05
N THR A 239 -24.00 -3.07 4.05
CA THR A 239 -24.41 -2.37 5.28
C THR A 239 -25.04 -3.31 6.32
N ALA A 240 -25.75 -4.35 5.89
CA ALA A 240 -26.36 -5.33 6.80
C ALA A 240 -25.32 -6.27 7.42
N LEU A 241 -24.29 -6.67 6.66
CA LEU A 241 -23.23 -7.56 7.12
C LEU A 241 -22.15 -6.86 7.94
N TYR A 242 -21.96 -5.55 7.72
CA TYR A 242 -20.93 -4.72 8.34
C TYR A 242 -21.49 -3.36 8.82
N PRO A 243 -22.50 -3.37 9.69
CA PRO A 243 -23.28 -2.15 10.03
C PRO A 243 -22.49 -1.08 10.78
N LYS A 244 -21.30 -1.44 11.33
CA LYS A 244 -20.43 -0.53 12.10
C LYS A 244 -19.29 0.07 11.26
N VAL A 245 -19.22 -0.23 9.97
CA VAL A 245 -18.18 0.29 9.07
C VAL A 245 -18.74 1.46 8.29
N ALA A 246 -18.17 2.66 8.48
CA ALA A 246 -18.64 3.90 7.85
C ALA A 246 -18.67 3.81 6.32
N ASN A 247 -17.63 3.20 5.73
CA ASN A 247 -17.49 3.04 4.27
C ASN A 247 -18.68 2.30 3.62
N THR A 248 -19.29 1.32 4.30
CA THR A 248 -20.46 0.61 3.75
C THR A 248 -21.66 1.53 3.54
N TRP A 249 -21.87 2.47 4.47
CA TRP A 249 -22.96 3.43 4.42
C TRP A 249 -22.68 4.56 3.43
N ASP A 250 -21.42 4.95 3.28
CA ASP A 250 -20.98 5.92 2.28
C ASP A 250 -21.28 5.39 0.86
N SER A 251 -20.77 4.20 0.53
CA SER A 251 -20.98 3.55 -0.77
C SER A 251 -22.47 3.24 -1.05
N TYR A 252 -23.24 2.87 -0.02
CA TYR A 252 -24.68 2.68 -0.15
C TYR A 252 -25.40 4.01 -0.41
N GLY A 253 -24.96 5.10 0.21
CA GLY A 253 -25.43 6.46 -0.05
C GLY A 253 -25.18 6.88 -1.50
N GLU A 254 -23.99 6.60 -2.02
CA GLU A 254 -23.61 6.95 -3.39
C GLU A 254 -24.53 6.28 -4.44
N ILE A 255 -24.74 4.96 -4.34
CA ILE A 255 -25.61 4.27 -5.30
C ILE A 255 -27.07 4.76 -5.20
N LEU A 256 -27.53 5.11 -3.99
CA LEU A 256 -28.88 5.67 -3.81
C LEU A 256 -29.03 7.02 -4.51
N LEU A 257 -28.06 7.92 -4.37
CA LEU A 257 -28.07 9.20 -5.09
C LEU A 257 -28.01 8.99 -6.60
N LYS A 258 -27.18 8.08 -7.07
CA LYS A 258 -27.08 7.74 -8.50
C LYS A 258 -28.40 7.22 -9.10
N LEU A 259 -29.24 6.60 -8.28
CA LEU A 259 -30.57 6.14 -8.63
C LEU A 259 -31.68 7.20 -8.39
N GLY A 260 -31.32 8.44 -8.05
CA GLY A 260 -32.27 9.51 -7.76
C GLY A 260 -33.02 9.36 -6.42
N LYS A 261 -32.59 8.45 -5.54
CA LYS A 261 -33.19 8.22 -4.21
C LYS A 261 -32.54 9.14 -3.17
N GLU A 262 -32.70 10.43 -3.36
CA GLU A 262 -31.94 11.45 -2.64
C GLU A 262 -32.14 11.35 -1.12
N LYS A 263 -33.37 11.32 -0.63
CA LYS A 263 -33.69 11.25 0.81
C LYS A 263 -33.02 10.04 1.49
N GLU A 264 -33.07 8.88 0.84
CA GLU A 264 -32.45 7.66 1.35
C GLU A 264 -30.92 7.76 1.31
N GLY A 265 -30.36 8.33 0.24
CA GLY A 265 -28.93 8.55 0.08
C GLY A 265 -28.35 9.45 1.17
N ILE A 266 -28.98 10.61 1.42
CA ILE A 266 -28.57 11.52 2.50
C ILE A 266 -28.67 10.85 3.87
N LYS A 267 -29.72 10.04 4.11
CA LYS A 267 -29.81 9.27 5.37
C LYS A 267 -28.65 8.28 5.53
N ALA A 268 -28.21 7.63 4.45
CA ALA A 268 -27.05 6.72 4.48
C ALA A 268 -25.75 7.50 4.75
N TYR A 269 -25.53 8.65 4.11
CA TYR A 269 -24.37 9.51 4.40
C TYR A 269 -24.35 10.03 5.83
N LYS A 270 -25.50 10.44 6.40
CA LYS A 270 -25.61 10.80 7.82
C LYS A 270 -25.22 9.63 8.74
N LYS A 271 -25.55 8.39 8.36
CA LYS A 271 -25.13 7.21 9.10
C LYS A 271 -23.63 6.96 8.97
N SER A 272 -23.04 7.12 7.78
CA SER A 272 -21.59 7.05 7.56
C SER A 272 -20.86 8.07 8.42
N LEU A 273 -21.29 9.34 8.40
CA LEU A 273 -20.70 10.42 9.18
C LEU A 273 -20.78 10.18 10.70
N ALA A 274 -21.88 9.58 11.18
CA ALA A 274 -22.03 9.21 12.58
C ALA A 274 -21.05 8.11 13.04
N LEU A 275 -20.58 7.26 12.10
CA LEU A 275 -19.60 6.20 12.35
C LEU A 275 -18.17 6.69 12.16
N ASP A 276 -17.95 7.61 11.25
CA ASP A 276 -16.67 8.29 11.02
C ASP A 276 -16.89 9.82 10.88
N PRO A 277 -16.70 10.57 11.98
CA PRO A 277 -16.85 12.03 11.96
C PRO A 277 -15.87 12.76 11.03
N ASN A 278 -14.82 12.10 10.54
CA ASN A 278 -13.85 12.67 9.62
C ASN A 278 -14.16 12.38 8.13
N ASN A 279 -15.29 11.76 7.83
CA ASN A 279 -15.70 11.51 6.45
C ASN A 279 -16.11 12.83 5.75
N GLU A 280 -15.11 13.45 5.10
CA GLU A 280 -15.31 14.73 4.37
C GLU A 280 -16.23 14.57 3.16
N ASN A 281 -16.26 13.40 2.51
CA ASN A 281 -17.18 13.11 1.42
C ASN A 281 -18.64 13.22 1.89
N ALA A 282 -18.96 12.53 2.98
CA ALA A 282 -20.31 12.55 3.56
C ALA A 282 -20.71 13.97 4.00
N LYS A 283 -19.81 14.74 4.66
CA LYS A 283 -20.04 16.13 5.05
C LYS A 283 -20.42 16.98 3.84
N ASN A 284 -19.64 16.91 2.77
CA ASN A 284 -19.84 17.71 1.57
C ASN A 284 -21.17 17.40 0.88
N ILE A 285 -21.54 16.12 0.80
CA ILE A 285 -22.82 15.71 0.18
C ILE A 285 -24.01 16.14 1.00
N ILE A 286 -23.97 15.97 2.33
CA ILE A 286 -25.05 16.40 3.22
C ILE A 286 -25.26 17.92 3.12
N ARG A 287 -24.18 18.70 3.18
CA ARG A 287 -24.26 20.17 3.06
C ARG A 287 -24.91 20.61 1.76
N LYS A 288 -24.50 20.04 0.61
CA LYS A 288 -25.09 20.35 -0.70
C LYS A 288 -26.57 19.99 -0.83
N SER A 289 -27.10 19.13 0.01
CA SER A 289 -28.51 18.75 0.01
C SER A 289 -29.36 19.62 0.92
N GLU A 290 -28.75 20.50 1.72
CA GLU A 290 -29.41 21.46 2.64
C GLU A 290 -29.45 22.87 2.03
N ASP A 291 -28.63 23.12 0.99
CA ASP A 291 -28.67 24.35 0.15
C ASP A 291 -29.70 24.22 -0.96
#